data_9af2000f1790c2184562008ec116fb3b
#
_entry.id   9af2000f1790c2184562008ec116fb3b
#
_cell.length_a   1.000
_cell.length_b   1.000
_cell.length_c   1.000
_cell.angle_alpha   90.00
_cell.angle_beta   90.00
_cell.angle_gamma   90.00
#
_symmetry.space_group_name_H-M   'P 1'
#
loop_
_entity.id
_entity.type
_entity.pdbx_description
1 polymer ?
#
loop_
_entity_poly.entity_id
_entity_poly.type
_entity_poly.pdbx_seq_one_letter_code
_entity_poly.pdbx_strand_id
1 'polypeptide(L)'
;MSGKNIPVGPIVLLGAPGAGKGTQAKLIAGHYGIPHISTGDILRDNVARGTDLGRKAKRVMERGDLVSNDLVNGMVADRIKQPDCDRGFVLDGFPRTVAQAEWLDRELAAKAGEKKPTVVVDVKVSYNQLLQRLTGRRTCPVDGKIYNIYLQPPKTEGVCDVCGTQLFQRVDDTEEVISERLKSYERQTKPLEEFYKKQERLRCVNGDQPVEKVTADIFRAIEGGAAAAGSE
;
A
#
# COMPACT_ATOMS: atom_id res chain seq x y z
N MET A 1 8.74 -23.32 6.05
CA MET A 1 8.30 -22.83 7.37
C MET A 1 6.78 -22.79 7.33
N SER A 2 6.13 -23.60 8.16
CA SER A 2 4.66 -23.73 8.20
C SER A 2 4.06 -22.42 8.70
N GLY A 3 3.44 -21.65 7.81
CA GLY A 3 2.73 -20.44 8.18
C GLY A 3 1.65 -20.77 9.20
N LYS A 4 1.71 -20.12 10.36
CA LYS A 4 0.66 -20.24 11.37
C LYS A 4 -0.65 -19.86 10.72
N ASN A 5 -1.61 -20.78 10.73
CA ASN A 5 -2.96 -20.63 10.16
C ASN A 5 -3.80 -19.72 11.09
N ILE A 6 -3.29 -18.52 11.38
CA ILE A 6 -3.97 -17.53 12.20
C ILE A 6 -4.92 -16.78 11.27
N PRO A 7 -6.24 -16.80 11.52
CA PRO A 7 -7.17 -15.95 10.77
C PRO A 7 -6.81 -14.50 11.05
N VAL A 8 -6.25 -13.83 10.07
CA VAL A 8 -5.93 -12.41 10.15
C VAL A 8 -7.05 -11.68 9.43
N GLY A 9 -7.72 -10.77 10.11
CA GLY A 9 -8.74 -9.92 9.50
C GLY A 9 -8.14 -9.06 8.38
N PRO A 10 -8.94 -8.27 7.66
CA PRO A 10 -8.43 -7.34 6.68
C PRO A 10 -7.38 -6.41 7.31
N ILE A 11 -6.24 -6.26 6.62
CA ILE A 11 -5.16 -5.36 7.03
C ILE A 11 -5.13 -4.19 6.06
N VAL A 12 -5.15 -2.97 6.58
CA VAL A 12 -5.02 -1.73 5.79
C VAL A 12 -3.65 -1.13 6.06
N LEU A 13 -2.90 -0.85 5.00
CA LEU A 13 -1.65 -0.11 5.10
C LEU A 13 -1.85 1.36 4.72
N LEU A 14 -1.64 2.24 5.69
CA LEU A 14 -1.58 3.69 5.52
C LEU A 14 -0.12 4.17 5.46
N GLY A 15 0.05 5.39 5.04
CA GLY A 15 1.33 6.09 4.93
C GLY A 15 1.47 6.83 3.61
N ALA A 16 2.34 7.82 3.58
CA ALA A 16 2.59 8.66 2.41
C ALA A 16 3.09 7.86 1.19
N PRO A 17 2.97 8.40 -0.03
CA PRO A 17 3.72 7.87 -1.17
C PRO A 17 5.20 7.73 -0.82
N GLY A 18 5.82 6.61 -1.16
CA GLY A 18 7.23 6.34 -0.79
C GLY A 18 7.45 5.70 0.59
N ALA A 19 6.44 5.56 1.45
CA ALA A 19 6.58 4.98 2.79
C ALA A 19 6.97 3.49 2.83
N GLY A 20 6.95 2.78 1.69
CA GLY A 20 7.32 1.36 1.64
C GLY A 20 6.16 0.38 1.79
N LYS A 21 4.91 0.87 1.75
CA LYS A 21 3.70 0.05 1.90
C LYS A 21 3.68 -1.20 1.02
N GLY A 22 3.98 -1.06 -0.27
CA GLY A 22 3.95 -2.19 -1.21
C GLY A 22 5.00 -3.26 -0.90
N THR A 23 6.17 -2.88 -0.37
CA THR A 23 7.19 -3.82 0.10
C THR A 23 6.67 -4.58 1.31
N GLN A 24 6.13 -3.87 2.28
CA GLN A 24 5.58 -4.48 3.50
C GLN A 24 4.35 -5.33 3.21
N ALA A 25 3.46 -4.88 2.31
CA ALA A 25 2.28 -5.65 1.90
C ALA A 25 2.64 -7.03 1.33
N LYS A 26 3.69 -7.11 0.49
CA LYS A 26 4.18 -8.39 -0.05
C LYS A 26 4.70 -9.31 1.05
N LEU A 27 5.44 -8.76 2.03
CA LEU A 27 5.97 -9.53 3.16
C LEU A 27 4.86 -10.03 4.09
N ILE A 28 3.87 -9.17 4.38
CA ILE A 28 2.68 -9.52 5.18
C ILE A 28 1.88 -10.62 4.47
N ALA A 29 1.60 -10.43 3.19
CA ALA A 29 0.84 -11.38 2.38
C ALA A 29 1.52 -12.77 2.36
N GLY A 30 2.83 -12.81 2.16
CA GLY A 30 3.61 -14.04 2.18
C GLY A 30 3.64 -14.73 3.56
N HIS A 31 3.74 -13.94 4.64
CA HIS A 31 3.78 -14.48 6.01
C HIS A 31 2.46 -15.10 6.45
N TYR A 32 1.34 -14.43 6.17
CA TYR A 32 0.01 -14.90 6.60
C TYR A 32 -0.70 -15.76 5.54
N GLY A 33 -0.16 -15.90 4.34
CA GLY A 33 -0.79 -16.64 3.24
C GLY A 33 -2.12 -16.02 2.79
N ILE A 34 -2.18 -14.68 2.73
CA ILE A 34 -3.36 -13.89 2.32
C ILE A 34 -3.00 -13.03 1.09
N PRO A 35 -3.97 -12.64 0.25
CA PRO A 35 -3.68 -11.86 -0.94
C PRO A 35 -3.29 -10.40 -0.60
N HIS A 36 -2.34 -9.87 -1.39
CA HIS A 36 -2.01 -8.45 -1.46
C HIS A 36 -2.87 -7.78 -2.53
N ILE A 37 -3.63 -6.77 -2.16
CA ILE A 37 -4.50 -5.99 -3.04
C ILE A 37 -3.93 -4.58 -3.13
N SER A 38 -3.22 -4.28 -4.21
CA SER A 38 -2.66 -2.96 -4.50
C SER A 38 -3.54 -2.25 -5.54
N THR A 39 -4.30 -1.25 -5.11
CA THR A 39 -5.12 -0.44 -6.04
C THR A 39 -4.26 0.30 -7.06
N GLY A 40 -3.07 0.74 -6.66
CA GLY A 40 -2.12 1.38 -7.56
C GLY A 40 -1.62 0.43 -8.66
N ASP A 41 -1.33 -0.83 -8.33
CA ASP A 41 -0.87 -1.81 -9.32
C ASP A 41 -2.01 -2.23 -10.25
N ILE A 42 -3.23 -2.43 -9.73
CA ILE A 42 -4.42 -2.71 -10.55
C ILE A 42 -4.65 -1.58 -11.57
N LEU A 43 -4.57 -0.31 -11.14
CA LEU A 43 -4.75 0.82 -12.03
C LEU A 43 -3.63 0.90 -13.08
N ARG A 44 -2.37 0.69 -12.70
CA ARG A 44 -1.23 0.66 -13.64
C ARG A 44 -1.35 -0.45 -14.67
N ASP A 45 -1.74 -1.65 -14.26
CA ASP A 45 -1.98 -2.76 -15.18
C ASP A 45 -3.09 -2.41 -16.18
N ASN A 46 -4.20 -1.84 -15.71
CA ASN A 46 -5.28 -1.39 -16.58
C ASN A 46 -4.83 -0.29 -17.56
N VAL A 47 -3.98 0.64 -17.13
CA VAL A 47 -3.39 1.67 -18.01
C VAL A 47 -2.50 1.01 -19.06
N ALA A 48 -1.65 0.08 -18.68
CA ALA A 48 -0.75 -0.64 -19.59
C ALA A 48 -1.53 -1.44 -20.65
N ARG A 49 -2.63 -2.07 -20.24
CA ARG A 49 -3.52 -2.84 -21.13
C ARG A 49 -4.50 -1.98 -21.93
N GLY A 50 -4.56 -0.68 -21.70
CA GLY A 50 -5.44 0.24 -22.41
C GLY A 50 -6.94 -0.01 -22.20
N THR A 51 -7.35 -0.57 -21.06
CA THR A 51 -8.77 -0.81 -20.73
C THR A 51 -9.54 0.52 -20.56
N ASP A 52 -10.87 0.47 -20.53
CA ASP A 52 -11.70 1.64 -20.25
C ASP A 52 -11.37 2.28 -18.90
N LEU A 53 -11.15 1.45 -17.89
CA LEU A 53 -10.68 1.85 -16.58
C LEU A 53 -9.30 2.52 -16.68
N GLY A 54 -8.37 1.90 -17.39
CA GLY A 54 -7.02 2.42 -17.59
C GLY A 54 -7.02 3.78 -18.28
N ARG A 55 -7.84 3.97 -19.33
CA ARG A 55 -7.97 5.26 -20.03
C ARG A 55 -8.49 6.37 -19.11
N LYS A 56 -9.46 6.08 -18.26
CA LYS A 56 -10.00 7.03 -17.26
C LYS A 56 -8.98 7.36 -16.17
N ALA A 57 -8.25 6.36 -15.68
CA ALA A 57 -7.28 6.52 -14.60
C ALA A 57 -6.00 7.23 -15.05
N LYS A 58 -5.53 7.00 -16.28
CA LYS A 58 -4.25 7.47 -16.78
C LYS A 58 -4.00 8.95 -16.52
N ARG A 59 -4.87 9.83 -17.02
CA ARG A 59 -4.73 11.29 -16.88
C ARG A 59 -4.72 11.77 -15.43
N VAL A 60 -5.47 11.10 -14.56
CA VAL A 60 -5.57 11.43 -13.15
C VAL A 60 -4.26 11.06 -12.45
N MET A 61 -3.74 9.86 -12.74
CA MET A 61 -2.48 9.36 -12.16
C MET A 61 -1.26 10.17 -12.62
N GLU A 62 -1.24 10.60 -13.89
CA GLU A 62 -0.18 11.43 -14.46
C GLU A 62 -0.07 12.81 -13.78
N ARG A 63 -1.16 13.32 -13.20
CA ARG A 63 -1.19 14.56 -12.41
C ARG A 63 -0.92 14.34 -10.92
N GLY A 64 -0.81 13.09 -10.48
CA GLY A 64 -0.66 12.74 -9.05
C GLY A 64 -1.95 12.82 -8.24
N ASP A 65 -3.10 12.98 -8.89
CA ASP A 65 -4.42 13.04 -8.27
C ASP A 65 -4.96 11.64 -7.90
N LEU A 66 -6.02 11.61 -7.09
CA LEU A 66 -6.76 10.38 -6.78
C LEU A 66 -7.83 10.11 -7.84
N VAL A 67 -7.90 8.84 -8.27
CA VAL A 67 -9.01 8.35 -9.09
C VAL A 67 -10.30 8.38 -8.27
N SER A 68 -11.45 8.61 -8.91
CA SER A 68 -12.74 8.76 -8.22
C SER A 68 -13.06 7.60 -7.28
N ASN A 69 -13.70 7.91 -6.15
CA ASN A 69 -14.06 6.93 -5.14
C ASN A 69 -14.88 5.76 -5.73
N ASP A 70 -15.89 6.06 -6.56
CA ASP A 70 -16.79 5.04 -7.12
C ASP A 70 -16.01 4.02 -7.96
N LEU A 71 -15.06 4.49 -8.75
CA LEU A 71 -14.24 3.65 -9.61
C LEU A 71 -13.34 2.72 -8.79
N VAL A 72 -12.67 3.29 -7.77
CA VAL A 72 -11.77 2.51 -6.91
C VAL A 72 -12.56 1.59 -5.99
N ASN A 73 -13.68 2.03 -5.44
CA ASN A 73 -14.57 1.20 -4.61
C ASN A 73 -15.07 -0.02 -5.40
N GLY A 74 -15.50 0.17 -6.66
CA GLY A 74 -15.93 -0.94 -7.52
C GLY A 74 -14.82 -1.97 -7.73
N MET A 75 -13.59 -1.52 -8.04
CA MET A 75 -12.43 -2.42 -8.19
C MET A 75 -12.14 -3.22 -6.91
N VAL A 76 -12.18 -2.56 -5.76
CA VAL A 76 -11.93 -3.20 -4.46
C VAL A 76 -13.05 -4.17 -4.13
N ALA A 77 -14.34 -3.79 -4.36
CA ALA A 77 -15.49 -4.66 -4.15
C ALA A 77 -15.36 -5.99 -4.93
N ASP A 78 -15.02 -5.90 -6.21
CA ASP A 78 -14.86 -7.09 -7.05
C ASP A 78 -13.69 -7.97 -6.60
N ARG A 79 -12.59 -7.36 -6.15
CA ARG A 79 -11.41 -8.09 -5.72
C ARG A 79 -11.60 -8.79 -4.37
N ILE A 80 -12.21 -8.13 -3.40
CA ILE A 80 -12.41 -8.71 -2.05
C ILE A 80 -13.49 -9.79 -2.01
N LYS A 81 -14.30 -9.93 -3.07
CA LYS A 81 -15.28 -11.02 -3.22
C LYS A 81 -14.66 -12.33 -3.67
N GLN A 82 -13.41 -12.33 -4.13
CA GLN A 82 -12.74 -13.55 -4.58
C GLN A 82 -12.49 -14.50 -3.41
N PRO A 83 -12.57 -15.83 -3.63
CA PRO A 83 -12.45 -16.83 -2.56
C PRO A 83 -11.12 -16.77 -1.79
N ASP A 84 -10.03 -16.33 -2.44
CA ASP A 84 -8.73 -16.17 -1.79
C ASP A 84 -8.71 -15.10 -0.70
N CYS A 85 -9.71 -14.19 -0.69
CA CYS A 85 -9.88 -13.14 0.31
C CYS A 85 -10.65 -13.59 1.57
N ASP A 86 -11.20 -14.79 1.61
CA ASP A 86 -12.03 -15.25 2.73
C ASP A 86 -11.26 -15.39 4.04
N ARG A 87 -9.96 -15.68 3.97
CA ARG A 87 -9.07 -15.77 5.14
C ARG A 87 -8.56 -14.42 5.63
N GLY A 88 -8.73 -13.36 4.85
CA GLY A 88 -8.20 -12.02 5.04
C GLY A 88 -7.44 -11.55 3.81
N PHE A 89 -6.99 -10.30 3.84
CA PHE A 89 -6.22 -9.68 2.76
C PHE A 89 -5.48 -8.44 3.27
N VAL A 90 -4.49 -7.99 2.49
CA VAL A 90 -3.78 -6.73 2.74
C VAL A 90 -4.19 -5.73 1.68
N LEU A 91 -4.68 -4.56 2.09
CA LEU A 91 -4.96 -3.41 1.22
C LEU A 91 -3.78 -2.45 1.21
N ASP A 92 -3.26 -2.18 0.02
CA ASP A 92 -2.22 -1.18 -0.23
C ASP A 92 -2.76 -0.10 -1.18
N GLY A 93 -2.72 1.15 -0.71
CA GLY A 93 -3.22 2.29 -1.46
C GLY A 93 -4.75 2.45 -1.45
N PHE A 94 -5.44 1.77 -0.56
CA PHE A 94 -6.86 1.91 -0.27
C PHE A 94 -7.14 1.58 1.21
N PRO A 95 -8.03 2.34 1.90
CA PRO A 95 -8.65 3.58 1.44
C PRO A 95 -7.65 4.75 1.38
N ARG A 96 -7.98 5.77 0.59
CA ARG A 96 -7.24 7.05 0.51
C ARG A 96 -8.07 8.25 0.92
N THR A 97 -9.35 8.08 1.16
CA THR A 97 -10.25 9.12 1.68
C THR A 97 -11.14 8.56 2.78
N VAL A 98 -11.66 9.43 3.65
CA VAL A 98 -12.60 9.01 4.71
C VAL A 98 -13.84 8.35 4.09
N ALA A 99 -14.36 8.88 2.98
CA ALA A 99 -15.51 8.29 2.29
C ALA A 99 -15.24 6.85 1.80
N GLN A 100 -14.02 6.57 1.34
CA GLN A 100 -13.61 5.19 0.99
C GLN A 100 -13.51 4.29 2.23
N ALA A 101 -13.03 4.82 3.36
CA ALA A 101 -12.94 4.05 4.61
C ALA A 101 -14.33 3.69 5.15
N GLU A 102 -15.25 4.63 5.15
CA GLU A 102 -16.65 4.39 5.53
C GLU A 102 -17.33 3.38 4.60
N TRP A 103 -17.05 3.46 3.30
CA TRP A 103 -17.55 2.49 2.35
C TRP A 103 -16.97 1.09 2.62
N LEU A 104 -15.67 0.99 2.86
CA LEU A 104 -15.01 -0.28 3.19
C LEU A 104 -15.60 -0.91 4.45
N ASP A 105 -15.84 -0.11 5.50
CA ASP A 105 -16.42 -0.60 6.74
C ASP A 105 -17.84 -1.17 6.51
N ARG A 106 -18.67 -0.52 5.66
CA ARG A 106 -20.00 -1.06 5.27
C ARG A 106 -19.89 -2.37 4.49
N GLU A 107 -18.97 -2.44 3.51
CA GLU A 107 -18.77 -3.67 2.71
C GLU A 107 -18.31 -4.85 3.58
N LEU A 108 -17.41 -4.60 4.53
CA LEU A 108 -16.94 -5.63 5.44
C LEU A 108 -18.02 -6.07 6.43
N ALA A 109 -18.82 -5.14 6.94
CA ALA A 109 -19.94 -5.44 7.83
C ALA A 109 -21.03 -6.29 7.12
N ALA A 110 -21.31 -6.01 5.86
CA ALA A 110 -22.28 -6.78 5.06
C ALA A 110 -21.85 -8.23 4.83
N LYS A 111 -20.54 -8.51 4.88
CA LYS A 111 -19.98 -9.88 4.78
C LYS A 111 -19.89 -10.59 6.13
N ALA A 112 -20.40 -9.99 7.21
CA ALA A 112 -20.12 -10.41 8.57
C ALA A 112 -20.74 -11.76 8.97
N GLY A 113 -19.87 -12.76 9.04
CA GLY A 113 -19.76 -13.69 10.16
C GLY A 113 -18.74 -13.13 11.16
N GLU A 114 -18.31 -13.87 12.16
CA GLU A 114 -17.30 -13.48 13.16
C GLU A 114 -15.94 -13.08 12.54
N LYS A 115 -15.88 -11.97 11.81
CA LYS A 115 -14.65 -11.47 11.21
C LYS A 115 -13.90 -10.62 12.22
N LYS A 116 -12.61 -10.90 12.38
CA LYS A 116 -11.70 -10.07 13.17
C LYS A 116 -11.75 -8.63 12.66
N PRO A 117 -11.71 -7.64 13.55
CA PRO A 117 -11.72 -6.24 13.15
C PRO A 117 -10.53 -5.92 12.24
N THR A 118 -10.74 -5.02 11.29
CA THR A 118 -9.68 -4.51 10.42
C THR A 118 -8.58 -3.86 11.25
N VAL A 119 -7.34 -4.30 11.03
CA VAL A 119 -6.15 -3.65 11.60
C VAL A 119 -5.60 -2.65 10.60
N VAL A 120 -5.34 -1.44 11.05
CA VAL A 120 -4.80 -0.35 10.23
C VAL A 120 -3.40 -0.01 10.70
N VAL A 121 -2.41 -0.25 9.85
CA VAL A 121 -1.01 0.05 10.15
C VAL A 121 -0.58 1.26 9.33
N ASP A 122 -0.18 2.31 10.01
CA ASP A 122 0.32 3.53 9.39
C ASP A 122 1.85 3.58 9.48
N VAL A 123 2.51 3.53 8.33
CA VAL A 123 3.96 3.56 8.20
C VAL A 123 4.42 5.01 8.07
N LYS A 124 4.97 5.54 9.15
CA LYS A 124 5.48 6.91 9.23
C LYS A 124 6.90 7.00 8.70
N VAL A 125 7.12 7.91 7.76
CA VAL A 125 8.43 8.15 7.14
C VAL A 125 8.66 9.65 7.01
N SER A 126 9.86 10.10 7.30
CA SER A 126 10.26 11.51 7.19
C SER A 126 10.21 12.00 5.73
N TYR A 127 9.91 13.28 5.54
CA TYR A 127 9.75 13.87 4.21
C TYR A 127 10.99 13.66 3.31
N ASN A 128 12.18 13.87 3.86
CA ASN A 128 13.42 13.69 3.10
C ASN A 128 13.61 12.26 2.62
N GLN A 129 13.28 11.28 3.45
CA GLN A 129 13.31 9.86 3.08
C GLN A 129 12.28 9.53 2.00
N LEU A 130 11.07 10.12 2.08
CA LEU A 130 10.04 9.94 1.06
C LEU A 130 10.51 10.42 -0.31
N LEU A 131 11.11 11.62 -0.39
CA LEU A 131 11.66 12.16 -1.64
C LEU A 131 12.74 11.25 -2.21
N GLN A 132 13.73 10.87 -1.40
CA GLN A 132 14.81 9.99 -1.82
C GLN A 132 14.30 8.63 -2.30
N ARG A 133 13.30 8.06 -1.62
CA ARG A 133 12.69 6.79 -2.02
C ARG A 133 11.92 6.91 -3.33
N LEU A 134 11.19 7.98 -3.56
CA LEU A 134 10.37 8.16 -4.76
C LEU A 134 11.22 8.49 -5.98
N THR A 135 12.13 9.45 -5.89
CA THR A 135 13.00 9.86 -7.01
C THR A 135 13.96 8.73 -7.43
N GLY A 136 14.47 7.99 -6.44
CA GLY A 136 15.37 6.86 -6.68
C GLY A 136 14.68 5.56 -7.11
N ARG A 137 13.35 5.48 -7.08
CA ARG A 137 12.62 4.24 -7.35
C ARG A 137 12.78 3.79 -8.80
N ARG A 138 13.08 2.49 -8.97
CA ARG A 138 13.05 1.78 -10.24
C ARG A 138 12.24 0.50 -10.07
N THR A 139 11.48 0.15 -11.09
CA THR A 139 10.55 -1.00 -11.03
C THR A 139 10.85 -1.96 -12.18
N CYS A 140 10.85 -3.25 -11.90
CA CYS A 140 10.90 -4.27 -12.95
C CYS A 140 9.50 -4.45 -13.56
N PRO A 141 9.33 -4.37 -14.89
CA PRO A 141 8.03 -4.54 -15.53
C PRO A 141 7.53 -6.00 -15.52
N VAL A 142 8.41 -6.97 -15.29
CA VAL A 142 8.09 -8.41 -15.37
C VAL A 142 7.69 -8.97 -14.01
N ASP A 143 8.52 -8.79 -12.97
CA ASP A 143 8.31 -9.37 -11.64
C ASP A 143 7.82 -8.36 -10.59
N GLY A 144 7.73 -7.07 -10.95
CA GLY A 144 7.31 -6.00 -10.06
C GLY A 144 8.28 -5.74 -8.90
N LYS A 145 9.54 -6.23 -8.99
CA LYS A 145 10.56 -5.94 -7.98
C LYS A 145 10.92 -4.46 -8.01
N ILE A 146 11.02 -3.87 -6.83
CA ILE A 146 11.35 -2.46 -6.65
C ILE A 146 12.79 -2.34 -6.18
N TYR A 147 13.54 -1.46 -6.82
CA TYR A 147 14.89 -1.04 -6.48
C TYR A 147 14.89 0.45 -6.16
N ASN A 148 15.95 0.90 -5.51
CA ASN A 148 16.21 2.31 -5.28
C ASN A 148 17.67 2.62 -5.62
N ILE A 149 17.90 3.52 -6.56
CA ILE A 149 19.25 3.83 -7.04
C ILE A 149 20.17 4.44 -5.98
N TYR A 150 19.60 5.00 -4.88
CA TYR A 150 20.36 5.60 -3.79
C TYR A 150 20.52 4.66 -2.59
N LEU A 151 19.47 3.86 -2.28
CA LEU A 151 19.40 3.10 -1.02
C LEU A 151 19.62 1.60 -1.22
N GLN A 152 19.16 1.06 -2.34
CA GLN A 152 19.23 -0.36 -2.67
C GLN A 152 19.30 -0.55 -4.20
N PRO A 153 20.44 -0.18 -4.82
CA PRO A 153 20.60 -0.30 -6.26
C PRO A 153 20.61 -1.76 -6.71
N PRO A 154 20.27 -2.04 -7.98
CA PRO A 154 20.51 -3.35 -8.58
C PRO A 154 22.02 -3.60 -8.72
N LYS A 155 22.42 -4.86 -8.83
CA LYS A 155 23.83 -5.27 -9.02
C LYS A 155 24.40 -4.70 -10.32
N THR A 156 23.59 -4.67 -11.36
CA THR A 156 23.92 -4.02 -12.65
C THR A 156 22.96 -2.86 -12.84
N GLU A 157 23.51 -1.67 -13.09
CA GLU A 157 22.71 -0.45 -13.24
C GLU A 157 21.61 -0.64 -14.30
N GLY A 158 20.38 -0.27 -13.91
CA GLY A 158 19.21 -0.34 -14.78
C GLY A 158 18.68 -1.74 -15.09
N VAL A 159 19.24 -2.82 -14.51
CA VAL A 159 18.85 -4.20 -14.83
C VAL A 159 18.32 -4.92 -13.59
N CYS A 160 17.22 -5.66 -13.75
CA CYS A 160 16.64 -6.44 -12.66
C CYS A 160 17.53 -7.64 -12.30
N ASP A 161 17.91 -7.77 -11.02
CA ASP A 161 18.74 -8.88 -10.52
C ASP A 161 18.07 -10.26 -10.58
N VAL A 162 16.74 -10.30 -10.78
CA VAL A 162 15.97 -11.55 -10.78
C VAL A 162 15.76 -12.08 -12.18
N CYS A 163 15.29 -11.22 -13.11
CA CYS A 163 14.89 -11.65 -14.44
C CYS A 163 15.73 -11.02 -15.57
N GLY A 164 16.69 -10.15 -15.27
CA GLY A 164 17.55 -9.51 -16.27
C GLY A 164 16.86 -8.44 -17.12
N THR A 165 15.60 -8.10 -16.85
CA THR A 165 14.86 -7.10 -17.62
C THR A 165 15.26 -5.69 -17.24
N GLN A 166 15.22 -4.76 -18.23
CA GLN A 166 15.46 -3.33 -18.01
C GLN A 166 14.46 -2.76 -17.01
N LEU A 167 14.97 -2.08 -15.99
CA LEU A 167 14.19 -1.36 -15.00
C LEU A 167 13.67 -0.05 -15.58
N PHE A 168 12.50 0.41 -15.12
CA PHE A 168 11.94 1.69 -15.52
C PHE A 168 11.57 2.54 -14.29
N GLN A 169 11.59 3.86 -14.47
CA GLN A 169 11.01 4.80 -13.53
C GLN A 169 9.52 4.95 -13.85
N ARG A 170 8.68 4.92 -12.83
CA ARG A 170 7.23 5.13 -13.01
C ARG A 170 6.97 6.55 -13.50
N VAL A 171 5.94 6.73 -14.30
CA VAL A 171 5.52 8.05 -14.81
C VAL A 171 5.07 8.99 -13.70
N ASP A 172 4.64 8.44 -12.57
CA ASP A 172 4.20 9.17 -11.39
C ASP A 172 5.31 9.40 -10.35
N ASP A 173 6.60 9.15 -10.71
CA ASP A 173 7.78 9.37 -9.86
C ASP A 173 8.70 10.50 -10.39
N THR A 174 8.15 11.44 -11.17
CA THR A 174 8.82 12.71 -11.47
C THR A 174 8.67 13.68 -10.30
N GLU A 175 9.58 14.65 -10.15
CA GLU A 175 9.58 15.58 -9.01
C GLU A 175 8.27 16.38 -8.92
N GLU A 176 7.74 16.83 -10.06
CA GLU A 176 6.48 17.57 -10.13
C GLU A 176 5.31 16.71 -9.64
N VAL A 177 5.21 15.48 -10.14
CA VAL A 177 4.13 14.55 -9.77
C VAL A 177 4.27 14.08 -8.32
N ILE A 178 5.48 13.87 -7.82
CA ILE A 178 5.74 13.55 -6.41
C ILE A 178 5.20 14.65 -5.51
N SER A 179 5.47 15.93 -5.83
CA SER A 179 4.96 17.07 -5.06
C SER A 179 3.43 17.05 -4.97
N GLU A 180 2.75 16.87 -6.11
CA GLU A 180 1.27 16.82 -6.13
C GLU A 180 0.73 15.60 -5.38
N ARG A 181 1.37 14.45 -5.46
CA ARG A 181 0.99 13.25 -4.69
C ARG A 181 1.10 13.47 -3.19
N LEU A 182 2.16 14.15 -2.72
CA LEU A 182 2.33 14.46 -1.31
C LEU A 182 1.29 15.48 -0.83
N LYS A 183 0.98 16.51 -1.62
CA LYS A 183 -0.12 17.45 -1.33
C LYS A 183 -1.48 16.75 -1.28
N SER A 184 -1.73 15.87 -2.24
CA SER A 184 -2.96 15.07 -2.30
C SER A 184 -3.09 14.15 -1.09
N TYR A 185 -1.98 13.52 -0.66
CA TYR A 185 -1.93 12.72 0.55
C TYR A 185 -2.27 13.53 1.81
N GLU A 186 -1.61 14.67 2.03
CA GLU A 186 -1.87 15.53 3.19
C GLU A 186 -3.33 15.96 3.26
N ARG A 187 -3.91 16.34 2.13
CA ARG A 187 -5.29 16.85 2.06
C ARG A 187 -6.35 15.76 2.21
N GLN A 188 -6.16 14.59 1.59
CA GLN A 188 -7.24 13.62 1.42
C GLN A 188 -7.02 12.32 2.21
N THR A 189 -5.76 11.89 2.38
CA THR A 189 -5.44 10.59 2.98
C THR A 189 -5.06 10.70 4.46
N LYS A 190 -4.30 11.71 4.83
CA LYS A 190 -3.89 11.94 6.23
C LYS A 190 -5.07 12.03 7.22
N PRO A 191 -6.25 12.57 6.87
CA PRO A 191 -7.42 12.52 7.76
C PRO A 191 -7.86 11.11 8.18
N LEU A 192 -7.46 10.07 7.47
CA LEU A 192 -7.70 8.68 7.86
C LEU A 192 -7.02 8.29 9.18
N GLU A 193 -5.92 8.95 9.54
CA GLU A 193 -5.23 8.70 10.80
C GLU A 193 -6.17 8.97 11.97
N GLU A 194 -6.81 10.13 11.97
CA GLU A 194 -7.77 10.50 13.01
C GLU A 194 -9.04 9.63 12.96
N PHE A 195 -9.53 9.33 11.76
CA PHE A 195 -10.68 8.45 11.55
C PHE A 195 -10.47 7.07 12.19
N TYR A 196 -9.34 6.42 11.95
CA TYR A 196 -9.04 5.10 12.49
C TYR A 196 -8.53 5.13 13.93
N LYS A 197 -7.92 6.24 14.36
CA LYS A 197 -7.53 6.45 15.77
C LYS A 197 -8.75 6.51 16.68
N LYS A 198 -9.81 7.23 16.28
CA LYS A 198 -11.09 7.29 17.03
C LYS A 198 -11.75 5.92 17.18
N GLN A 199 -11.46 4.99 16.29
CA GLN A 199 -11.98 3.62 16.31
C GLN A 199 -11.02 2.63 16.98
N GLU A 200 -9.91 3.09 17.55
CA GLU A 200 -8.87 2.28 18.21
C GLU A 200 -8.22 1.21 17.30
N ARG A 201 -8.36 1.36 15.98
CA ARG A 201 -7.85 0.43 14.96
C ARG A 201 -6.48 0.81 14.42
N LEU A 202 -6.01 2.04 14.64
CA LEU A 202 -4.75 2.55 14.12
C LEU A 202 -3.55 2.05 14.94
N ARG A 203 -2.51 1.61 14.24
CA ARG A 203 -1.20 1.27 14.79
C ARG A 203 -0.13 2.00 13.99
N CYS A 204 0.67 2.84 14.62
CA CYS A 204 1.75 3.57 13.96
C CYS A 204 3.06 2.78 14.05
N VAL A 205 3.79 2.73 12.93
CA VAL A 205 5.10 2.08 12.84
C VAL A 205 6.10 3.06 12.23
N ASN A 206 7.29 3.15 12.81
CA ASN A 206 8.37 3.96 12.25
C ASN A 206 8.93 3.28 10.99
N GLY A 207 8.78 3.93 9.84
CA GLY A 207 9.28 3.46 8.55
C GLY A 207 10.68 3.96 8.19
N ASP A 208 11.30 4.82 9.00
CA ASP A 208 12.69 5.29 8.85
C ASP A 208 13.69 4.29 9.47
N GLN A 209 13.51 3.02 9.15
CA GLN A 209 14.30 1.90 9.66
C GLN A 209 14.59 0.90 8.54
N PRO A 210 15.54 -0.04 8.73
CA PRO A 210 15.72 -1.17 7.82
C PRO A 210 14.42 -1.96 7.62
N VAL A 211 14.22 -2.49 6.41
CA VAL A 211 12.98 -3.16 5.99
C VAL A 211 12.59 -4.27 6.97
N GLU A 212 13.55 -5.07 7.42
CA GLU A 212 13.34 -6.20 8.34
C GLU A 212 12.79 -5.74 9.69
N LYS A 213 13.27 -4.61 10.18
CA LYS A 213 12.82 -4.03 11.45
C LYS A 213 11.41 -3.46 11.32
N VAL A 214 11.12 -2.74 10.23
CA VAL A 214 9.76 -2.27 9.93
C VAL A 214 8.80 -3.46 9.84
N THR A 215 9.20 -4.55 9.17
CA THR A 215 8.41 -5.78 9.05
C THR A 215 8.09 -6.39 10.41
N ALA A 216 9.09 -6.52 11.29
CA ALA A 216 8.91 -7.06 12.64
C ALA A 216 7.97 -6.19 13.49
N ASP A 217 8.08 -4.85 13.37
CA ASP A 217 7.20 -3.92 14.07
C ASP A 217 5.76 -4.01 13.56
N ILE A 218 5.57 -4.18 12.25
CA ILE A 218 4.24 -4.39 11.64
C ILE A 218 3.62 -5.70 12.12
N PHE A 219 4.35 -6.81 12.15
CA PHE A 219 3.82 -8.08 12.64
C PHE A 219 3.38 -7.99 14.10
N ARG A 220 4.18 -7.33 14.96
CA ARG A 220 3.76 -7.05 16.34
C ARG A 220 2.48 -6.23 16.41
N ALA A 221 2.36 -5.19 15.58
CA ALA A 221 1.18 -4.35 15.52
C ALA A 221 -0.08 -5.13 15.09
N ILE A 222 0.06 -6.05 14.12
CA ILE A 222 -1.03 -6.92 13.65
C ILE A 222 -1.44 -7.96 14.70
N GLU A 223 -0.47 -8.55 15.40
CA GLU A 223 -0.70 -9.60 16.39
C GLU A 223 -1.19 -9.09 17.75
N GLY A 224 -1.43 -7.78 17.88
CA GLY A 224 -1.99 -7.16 19.10
C GLY A 224 -0.95 -6.79 20.16
N GLY A 225 0.34 -6.87 19.84
CA GLY A 225 1.40 -6.30 20.68
C GLY A 225 1.31 -4.76 20.67
N ALA A 226 1.45 -4.11 21.83
CA ALA A 226 1.56 -2.66 21.89
C ALA A 226 2.75 -2.22 21.02
N ALA A 227 2.49 -1.45 19.96
CA ALA A 227 3.54 -0.76 19.25
C ALA A 227 4.27 0.11 20.29
N ALA A 228 5.58 -0.03 20.40
CA ALA A 228 6.37 0.89 21.22
C ALA A 228 6.04 2.30 20.76
N ALA A 229 5.41 3.08 21.62
CA ALA A 229 5.14 4.49 21.37
C ALA A 229 6.48 5.14 21.04
N GLY A 230 6.64 5.54 19.79
CA GLY A 230 7.77 6.37 19.40
C GLY A 230 7.67 7.65 20.23
N SER A 231 8.65 7.84 21.10
CA SER A 231 8.89 9.10 21.80
C SER A 231 8.92 10.24 20.79
N GLU A 232 8.21 11.29 21.12
CA GLU A 232 8.14 12.61 20.48
C GLU A 232 9.47 13.16 19.97
#